data_95d2b2925e468f7c7293e76d9e18dc90
#
_entry.id   95d2b2925e468f7c7293e76d9e18dc90
#
_cell.length_a   1.000
_cell.length_b   1.000
_cell.length_c   1.000
_cell.angle_alpha   90.00
_cell.angle_beta   90.00
_cell.angle_gamma   90.00
#
_symmetry.space_group_name_H-M   'P 1'
#
loop_
_entity.id
_entity.type
_entity.pdbx_description
1 polymer ?
#
loop_
_entity_poly.entity_id
_entity_poly.type
_entity_poly.pdbx_seq_one_letter_code
_entity_poly.pdbx_strand_id
1 'polypeptide(L)'
;NIALMVVLAVALLFGVLSALSWYTNHDEYIQVPDVKGMSFDEAKITLEQIGLNPIINDSVFIEKALPLSIVSQNPEAESDVKDGRTIYLTINTGKTPTVSAPKFVDMSITLAQAVMKNKGLKLGKITTAYDEIGNNLVLTQFYRGDTLRPGTIIPKGSVVDLTVASTDRSKFPELDSMRNDSINMIPDLGI
;
A
#
# COMPACT_ATOMS: atom_id res chain seq x y z
N ASN A 1 54.44 -37.23 37.36
CA ASN A 1 53.39 -36.28 37.83
C ASN A 1 52.77 -35.43 36.72
N ILE A 2 53.37 -35.34 35.49
CA ILE A 2 52.76 -34.61 34.36
C ILE A 2 51.45 -35.27 33.93
N ALA A 3 51.40 -36.61 33.88
CA ALA A 3 50.19 -37.36 33.55
C ALA A 3 49.02 -37.04 34.50
N LEU A 4 49.31 -36.91 35.81
CA LEU A 4 48.27 -36.52 36.82
C LEU A 4 47.76 -35.10 36.61
N MET A 5 48.66 -34.17 36.27
CA MET A 5 48.25 -32.77 35.93
C MET A 5 47.39 -32.71 34.70
N VAL A 6 47.71 -33.48 33.66
CA VAL A 6 46.90 -33.56 32.44
C VAL A 6 45.52 -34.14 32.70
N VAL A 7 45.42 -35.21 33.48
CA VAL A 7 44.11 -35.80 33.85
C VAL A 7 43.28 -34.81 34.65
N LEU A 8 43.88 -34.07 35.61
CA LEU A 8 43.20 -33.05 36.40
C LEU A 8 42.70 -31.89 35.54
N ALA A 9 43.51 -31.43 34.57
CA ALA A 9 43.13 -30.38 33.65
C ALA A 9 41.96 -30.82 32.74
N VAL A 10 42.00 -32.04 32.20
CA VAL A 10 40.90 -32.60 31.38
C VAL A 10 39.62 -32.78 32.21
N ALA A 11 39.72 -33.27 33.45
CA ALA A 11 38.56 -33.39 34.32
C ALA A 11 37.93 -32.04 34.69
N LEU A 12 38.76 -31.01 34.92
CA LEU A 12 38.30 -29.65 35.18
C LEU A 12 37.63 -29.03 33.94
N LEU A 13 38.22 -29.21 32.75
CA LEU A 13 37.62 -28.77 31.51
C LEU A 13 36.26 -29.41 31.25
N PHE A 14 36.17 -30.74 31.49
CA PHE A 14 34.91 -31.47 31.33
C PHE A 14 33.85 -31.01 32.34
N GLY A 15 34.25 -30.75 33.59
CA GLY A 15 33.39 -30.20 34.64
C GLY A 15 32.85 -28.81 34.27
N VAL A 16 33.72 -27.92 33.74
CA VAL A 16 33.31 -26.58 33.31
C VAL A 16 32.36 -26.66 32.12
N LEU A 17 32.64 -27.48 31.11
CA LEU A 17 31.78 -27.66 29.93
C LEU A 17 30.41 -28.25 30.34
N SER A 18 30.38 -29.22 31.26
CA SER A 18 29.12 -29.79 31.76
C SER A 18 28.31 -28.79 32.59
N ALA A 19 28.97 -28.01 33.44
CA ALA A 19 28.33 -26.94 34.20
C ALA A 19 27.78 -25.83 33.29
N LEU A 20 28.52 -25.48 32.22
CA LEU A 20 28.10 -24.49 31.21
C LEU A 20 26.90 -25.00 30.43
N SER A 21 26.89 -26.26 30.01
CA SER A 21 25.76 -26.89 29.32
C SER A 21 24.48 -26.87 30.17
N TRP A 22 24.61 -27.18 31.48
CA TRP A 22 23.49 -27.13 32.42
C TRP A 22 23.01 -25.69 32.69
N TYR A 23 23.90 -24.73 32.75
CA TYR A 23 23.58 -23.31 33.02
C TYR A 23 22.91 -22.63 31.78
N THR A 24 23.25 -23.05 30.57
CA THR A 24 22.76 -22.41 29.35
C THR A 24 21.45 -22.98 28.83
N ASN A 25 20.81 -23.97 29.47
CA ASN A 25 19.54 -24.60 29.03
C ASN A 25 19.54 -24.85 27.53
N HIS A 26 20.54 -25.57 27.02
CA HIS A 26 20.80 -25.68 25.56
C HIS A 26 19.68 -26.40 24.79
N ASP A 27 18.82 -27.15 25.49
CA ASP A 27 17.86 -28.06 24.85
C ASP A 27 16.39 -27.65 25.00
N GLU A 28 16.08 -26.51 25.62
CA GLU A 28 14.71 -26.03 25.73
C GLU A 28 14.41 -25.00 24.61
N TYR A 29 13.67 -25.45 23.58
CA TYR A 29 13.13 -24.61 22.51
C TYR A 29 11.62 -24.60 22.59
N ILE A 30 11.05 -23.44 22.23
CA ILE A 30 9.61 -23.24 22.10
C ILE A 30 9.32 -23.10 20.61
N GLN A 31 8.40 -23.90 20.09
CA GLN A 31 7.95 -23.78 18.72
C GLN A 31 6.98 -22.59 18.59
N VAL A 32 7.27 -21.69 17.67
CA VAL A 32 6.44 -20.49 17.42
C VAL A 32 5.13 -20.90 16.75
N PRO A 33 3.96 -20.62 17.37
CA PRO A 33 2.67 -20.92 16.74
C PRO A 33 2.38 -19.98 15.58
N ASP A 34 1.50 -20.40 14.66
CA ASP A 34 0.98 -19.53 13.61
C ASP A 34 -0.11 -18.62 14.18
N VAL A 35 0.15 -17.32 14.17
CA VAL A 35 -0.78 -16.27 14.62
C VAL A 35 -1.28 -15.39 13.48
N LYS A 36 -0.98 -15.75 12.22
CA LYS A 36 -1.47 -15.02 11.05
C LYS A 36 -3.00 -15.08 10.98
N GLY A 37 -3.62 -13.95 10.66
CA GLY A 37 -5.08 -13.81 10.62
C GLY A 37 -5.75 -13.53 11.97
N MET A 38 -5.07 -13.72 13.08
CA MET A 38 -5.58 -13.36 14.41
C MET A 38 -5.53 -11.85 14.62
N SER A 39 -6.34 -11.33 15.54
CA SER A 39 -6.15 -9.98 16.09
C SER A 39 -4.87 -9.93 16.93
N PHE A 40 -4.33 -8.73 17.14
CA PHE A 40 -3.14 -8.58 17.98
C PHE A 40 -3.38 -9.05 19.41
N ASP A 41 -4.56 -8.80 19.98
CA ASP A 41 -4.87 -9.19 21.37
C ASP A 41 -4.95 -10.71 21.53
N GLU A 42 -5.55 -11.43 20.58
CA GLU A 42 -5.58 -12.91 20.57
C GLU A 42 -4.18 -13.49 20.42
N ALA A 43 -3.40 -12.98 19.48
CA ALA A 43 -2.03 -13.43 19.27
C ALA A 43 -1.13 -13.13 20.47
N LYS A 44 -1.33 -11.99 21.13
CA LYS A 44 -0.62 -11.63 22.34
C LYS A 44 -0.85 -12.65 23.45
N ILE A 45 -2.10 -12.99 23.72
CA ILE A 45 -2.44 -14.01 24.72
C ILE A 45 -1.79 -15.35 24.37
N THR A 46 -1.90 -15.78 23.09
CA THR A 46 -1.36 -17.06 22.63
C THR A 46 0.15 -17.15 22.79
N LEU A 47 0.88 -16.09 22.44
CA LEU A 47 2.34 -16.06 22.49
C LEU A 47 2.86 -15.90 23.93
N GLU A 48 2.23 -15.04 24.74
CA GLU A 48 2.63 -14.84 26.14
C GLU A 48 2.39 -16.08 27.01
N GLN A 49 1.34 -16.86 26.73
CA GLN A 49 1.08 -18.12 27.47
C GLN A 49 2.21 -19.16 27.32
N ILE A 50 2.97 -19.10 26.24
CA ILE A 50 4.10 -20.01 26.00
C ILE A 50 5.47 -19.33 26.22
N GLY A 51 5.50 -18.15 26.86
CA GLY A 51 6.74 -17.47 27.22
C GLY A 51 7.35 -16.62 26.10
N LEU A 52 6.63 -16.32 25.02
CA LEU A 52 7.11 -15.47 23.92
C LEU A 52 6.63 -14.03 24.06
N ASN A 53 7.42 -13.06 23.57
CA ASN A 53 7.12 -11.63 23.68
C ASN A 53 6.65 -11.03 22.33
N PRO A 54 5.35 -10.85 22.08
CA PRO A 54 4.85 -10.24 20.84
C PRO A 54 5.01 -8.72 20.82
N ILE A 55 5.51 -8.19 19.71
CA ILE A 55 5.65 -6.75 19.47
C ILE A 55 5.18 -6.43 18.06
N ILE A 56 4.34 -5.40 17.91
CA ILE A 56 4.03 -4.85 16.60
C ILE A 56 5.25 -4.07 16.12
N ASN A 57 5.88 -4.54 15.04
CA ASN A 57 7.06 -3.93 14.43
C ASN A 57 6.69 -3.08 13.22
N ASP A 58 5.66 -3.46 12.48
CA ASP A 58 5.26 -2.80 11.24
C ASP A 58 3.75 -2.88 11.02
N SER A 59 3.27 -2.05 10.11
CA SER A 59 1.87 -2.05 9.70
C SER A 59 1.76 -1.80 8.19
N VAL A 60 1.00 -2.66 7.50
CA VAL A 60 0.81 -2.61 6.06
C VAL A 60 -0.68 -2.56 5.72
N PHE A 61 -1.03 -2.12 4.54
CA PHE A 61 -2.39 -2.22 4.03
C PHE A 61 -2.49 -3.37 3.04
N ILE A 62 -3.35 -4.35 3.36
CA ILE A 62 -3.72 -5.45 2.47
C ILE A 62 -5.24 -5.46 2.33
N GLU A 63 -5.73 -5.17 1.11
CA GLU A 63 -7.16 -4.98 0.81
C GLU A 63 -8.03 -6.20 1.19
N LYS A 64 -7.47 -7.41 1.06
CA LYS A 64 -8.20 -8.66 1.32
C LYS A 64 -8.04 -9.20 2.74
N ALA A 65 -7.16 -8.63 3.55
CA ALA A 65 -6.94 -9.06 4.92
C ALA A 65 -7.85 -8.30 5.88
N LEU A 66 -8.27 -8.96 6.95
CA LEU A 66 -9.09 -8.32 7.99
C LEU A 66 -8.36 -7.11 8.60
N PRO A 67 -9.06 -6.00 8.85
CA PRO A 67 -8.48 -4.87 9.55
C PRO A 67 -7.91 -5.29 10.91
N LEU A 68 -6.74 -4.77 11.26
CA LEU A 68 -6.01 -5.02 12.50
C LEU A 68 -5.60 -6.49 12.75
N SER A 69 -5.73 -7.35 11.73
CA SER A 69 -5.22 -8.72 11.80
C SER A 69 -3.71 -8.78 11.52
N ILE A 70 -3.06 -9.81 12.05
CA ILE A 70 -1.66 -10.11 11.79
C ILE A 70 -1.53 -10.65 10.38
N VAL A 71 -0.65 -10.05 9.59
CA VAL A 71 -0.34 -10.46 8.20
C VAL A 71 0.97 -11.21 8.07
N SER A 72 1.92 -10.95 8.96
CA SER A 72 3.18 -11.70 9.02
C SER A 72 3.75 -11.69 10.42
N GLN A 73 4.57 -12.68 10.70
CA GLN A 73 5.30 -12.84 11.95
C GLN A 73 6.76 -13.20 11.67
N ASN A 74 7.65 -12.77 12.55
CA ASN A 74 9.07 -13.11 12.51
C ASN A 74 9.61 -13.31 13.93
N PRO A 75 10.13 -14.50 14.32
CA PRO A 75 10.28 -15.71 13.48
C PRO A 75 8.99 -16.28 12.91
N GLU A 76 9.13 -17.04 11.79
CA GLU A 76 7.97 -17.67 11.15
C GLU A 76 7.38 -18.77 12.05
N ALA A 77 6.13 -19.16 11.76
CA ALA A 77 5.48 -20.30 12.42
C ALA A 77 6.36 -21.56 12.31
N GLU A 78 6.28 -22.43 13.31
CA GLU A 78 7.04 -23.68 13.45
C GLU A 78 8.57 -23.50 13.66
N SER A 79 9.07 -22.27 13.75
CA SER A 79 10.47 -22.01 14.10
C SER A 79 10.72 -22.33 15.57
N ASP A 80 11.85 -22.95 15.85
CA ASP A 80 12.31 -23.21 17.22
C ASP A 80 13.03 -21.97 17.76
N VAL A 81 12.56 -21.44 18.87
CA VAL A 81 13.12 -20.25 19.52
C VAL A 81 13.32 -20.50 21.03
N LYS A 82 14.14 -19.70 21.67
CA LYS A 82 14.33 -19.75 23.12
C LYS A 82 13.21 -19.00 23.86
N ASP A 83 12.98 -19.39 25.09
CA ASP A 83 12.09 -18.69 26.03
C ASP A 83 12.43 -17.19 26.09
N GLY A 84 11.38 -16.35 26.19
CA GLY A 84 11.52 -14.90 26.18
C GLY A 84 11.82 -14.30 24.81
N ARG A 85 11.84 -15.10 23.70
CA ARG A 85 12.10 -14.57 22.36
C ARG A 85 11.02 -13.57 21.94
N THR A 86 11.48 -12.45 21.40
CA THR A 86 10.58 -11.46 20.80
C THR A 86 10.08 -11.93 19.43
N ILE A 87 8.75 -11.90 19.26
CA ILE A 87 8.06 -12.18 17.99
C ILE A 87 7.59 -10.86 17.41
N TYR A 88 8.17 -10.48 16.27
CA TYR A 88 7.82 -9.27 15.54
C TYR A 88 6.61 -9.53 14.67
N LEU A 89 5.56 -8.76 14.86
CA LEU A 89 4.30 -8.90 14.16
C LEU A 89 4.07 -7.70 13.23
N THR A 90 3.63 -7.99 12.01
CA THR A 90 3.13 -6.98 11.09
C THR A 90 1.61 -7.06 11.05
N ILE A 91 0.92 -5.95 11.26
CA ILE A 91 -0.54 -5.88 11.26
C ILE A 91 -1.08 -5.22 9.99
N ASN A 92 -2.31 -5.58 9.60
CA ASN A 92 -3.04 -4.85 8.56
C ASN A 92 -3.64 -3.58 9.15
N THR A 93 -3.30 -2.40 8.62
CA THR A 93 -3.85 -1.11 9.09
C THR A 93 -5.37 -1.00 8.89
N GLY A 94 -5.96 -1.77 7.96
CA GLY A 94 -7.35 -1.64 7.54
C GLY A 94 -7.70 -0.31 6.86
N LYS A 95 -6.76 0.62 6.78
CA LYS A 95 -6.95 1.93 6.14
C LYS A 95 -6.26 1.96 4.80
N THR A 96 -7.05 2.16 3.73
CA THR A 96 -6.49 2.35 2.38
C THR A 96 -5.54 3.55 2.38
N PRO A 97 -4.29 3.39 1.92
CA PRO A 97 -3.38 4.51 1.75
C PRO A 97 -4.01 5.59 0.87
N THR A 98 -3.78 6.85 1.21
CA THR A 98 -4.30 7.99 0.46
C THR A 98 -3.18 8.71 -0.29
N VAL A 99 -3.56 9.47 -1.30
CA VAL A 99 -2.65 10.29 -2.10
C VAL A 99 -3.30 11.64 -2.36
N SER A 100 -2.50 12.69 -2.38
CA SER A 100 -2.93 14.02 -2.81
C SER A 100 -3.10 14.02 -4.33
N ALA A 101 -4.28 14.40 -4.81
CA ALA A 101 -4.60 14.49 -6.24
C ALA A 101 -3.71 15.52 -6.94
N PRO A 102 -2.95 15.13 -7.98
CA PRO A 102 -2.17 16.08 -8.78
C PRO A 102 -3.07 17.00 -9.61
N LYS A 103 -2.52 18.11 -10.07
CA LYS A 103 -3.13 18.90 -11.12
C LYS A 103 -2.84 18.21 -12.46
N PHE A 104 -3.86 17.68 -13.12
CA PHE A 104 -3.74 17.11 -14.47
C PHE A 104 -4.12 18.11 -15.55
N VAL A 105 -4.90 19.13 -15.21
CA VAL A 105 -5.32 20.21 -16.13
C VAL A 105 -4.08 20.88 -16.75
N ASP A 106 -4.14 21.16 -18.02
CA ASP A 106 -3.06 21.70 -18.90
C ASP A 106 -1.93 20.69 -19.21
N MET A 107 -2.02 19.45 -18.75
CA MET A 107 -1.08 18.39 -19.14
C MET A 107 -1.56 17.67 -20.40
N SER A 108 -0.63 17.14 -21.19
CA SER A 108 -1.00 16.17 -22.23
C SER A 108 -1.53 14.89 -21.57
N ILE A 109 -2.43 14.20 -22.25
CA ILE A 109 -2.99 12.93 -21.74
C ILE A 109 -1.90 11.91 -21.39
N THR A 110 -0.82 11.82 -22.19
CA THR A 110 0.30 10.91 -21.94
C THR A 110 1.04 11.25 -20.64
N LEU A 111 1.28 12.55 -20.40
CA LEU A 111 1.91 12.99 -19.15
C LEU A 111 0.99 12.74 -17.94
N ALA A 112 -0.31 13.05 -18.09
CA ALA A 112 -1.29 12.80 -17.04
C ALA A 112 -1.33 11.31 -16.64
N GLN A 113 -1.33 10.39 -17.62
CA GLN A 113 -1.26 8.96 -17.40
C GLN A 113 0.00 8.53 -16.63
N ALA A 114 1.17 9.06 -17.01
CA ALA A 114 2.43 8.77 -16.33
C ALA A 114 2.40 9.26 -14.87
N VAL A 115 1.89 10.47 -14.62
CA VAL A 115 1.74 11.03 -13.27
C VAL A 115 0.75 10.21 -12.45
N MET A 116 -0.39 9.81 -13.01
CA MET A 116 -1.37 8.92 -12.36
C MET A 116 -0.73 7.61 -11.92
N LYS A 117 -0.01 6.95 -12.83
CA LYS A 117 0.69 5.69 -12.54
C LYS A 117 1.69 5.84 -11.38
N ASN A 118 2.49 6.92 -11.39
CA ASN A 118 3.46 7.19 -10.33
C ASN A 118 2.80 7.46 -8.97
N LYS A 119 1.63 8.06 -8.96
CA LYS A 119 0.84 8.31 -7.74
C LYS A 119 -0.03 7.13 -7.33
N GLY A 120 -0.02 6.05 -8.13
CA GLY A 120 -0.85 4.87 -7.89
C GLY A 120 -2.35 5.15 -8.10
N LEU A 121 -2.69 6.07 -8.98
CA LEU A 121 -4.05 6.34 -9.45
C LEU A 121 -4.31 5.60 -10.75
N LYS A 122 -5.59 5.36 -11.08
CA LYS A 122 -6.02 4.71 -12.30
C LYS A 122 -6.71 5.72 -13.20
N LEU A 123 -6.42 5.65 -14.50
CA LEU A 123 -7.18 6.39 -15.49
C LEU A 123 -8.55 5.73 -15.70
N GLY A 124 -9.59 6.52 -15.62
CA GLY A 124 -10.98 6.13 -15.88
C GLY A 124 -11.43 6.49 -17.30
N LYS A 125 -12.63 7.01 -17.38
CA LYS A 125 -13.23 7.45 -18.65
C LYS A 125 -12.52 8.69 -19.18
N ILE A 126 -12.21 8.68 -20.48
CA ILE A 126 -11.78 9.87 -21.23
C ILE A 126 -12.99 10.39 -22.00
N THR A 127 -13.38 11.62 -21.72
CA THR A 127 -14.39 12.36 -22.49
C THR A 127 -13.68 13.41 -23.34
N THR A 128 -14.12 13.62 -24.56
CA THR A 128 -13.54 14.62 -25.45
C THR A 128 -14.44 15.86 -25.47
N ALA A 129 -13.85 17.03 -25.37
CA ALA A 129 -14.55 18.32 -25.56
C ALA A 129 -13.86 19.11 -26.66
N TYR A 130 -14.65 19.87 -27.44
CA TYR A 130 -14.11 20.73 -28.47
C TYR A 130 -13.34 21.89 -27.86
N ASP A 131 -12.15 22.14 -28.39
CA ASP A 131 -11.31 23.29 -28.03
C ASP A 131 -10.59 23.77 -29.29
N GLU A 132 -10.59 25.06 -29.55
CA GLU A 132 -10.02 25.61 -30.79
C GLU A 132 -8.49 25.58 -30.82
N ILE A 133 -7.86 25.58 -29.66
CA ILE A 133 -6.41 25.78 -29.51
C ILE A 133 -5.73 24.51 -29.00
N GLY A 134 -6.36 23.80 -28.08
CA GLY A 134 -5.79 22.64 -27.44
C GLY A 134 -6.12 21.34 -28.16
N ASN A 135 -5.11 20.48 -28.34
CA ASN A 135 -5.34 19.11 -28.79
C ASN A 135 -4.62 18.15 -27.81
N ASN A 136 -5.34 17.11 -27.35
CA ASN A 136 -4.84 16.14 -26.39
C ASN A 136 -4.41 16.74 -25.02
N LEU A 137 -4.88 17.92 -24.66
CA LEU A 137 -4.68 18.53 -23.36
C LEU A 137 -5.84 18.20 -22.43
N VAL A 138 -5.54 17.95 -21.15
CA VAL A 138 -6.56 17.74 -20.12
C VAL A 138 -7.20 19.08 -19.77
N LEU A 139 -8.51 19.19 -19.98
CA LEU A 139 -9.31 20.37 -19.65
C LEU A 139 -9.85 20.29 -18.21
N THR A 140 -10.32 19.11 -17.81
CA THR A 140 -10.94 18.92 -16.51
C THR A 140 -10.66 17.50 -16.00
N GLN A 141 -10.58 17.36 -14.69
CA GLN A 141 -10.38 16.09 -14.00
C GLN A 141 -11.54 15.84 -13.02
N PHE A 142 -11.98 14.58 -12.94
CA PHE A 142 -13.13 14.19 -12.11
C PHE A 142 -12.79 12.97 -11.25
N TYR A 143 -13.43 12.92 -10.08
CA TYR A 143 -13.41 11.77 -9.20
C TYR A 143 -14.84 11.50 -8.71
N ARG A 144 -15.36 10.30 -8.98
CA ARG A 144 -16.73 9.88 -8.63
C ARG A 144 -17.81 10.81 -9.19
N GLY A 145 -17.58 11.44 -10.36
CA GLY A 145 -18.51 12.36 -11.00
C GLY A 145 -18.34 13.83 -10.62
N ASP A 146 -17.61 14.14 -9.55
CA ASP A 146 -17.35 15.51 -9.12
C ASP A 146 -16.01 16.02 -9.64
N THR A 147 -15.91 17.34 -9.86
CA THR A 147 -14.64 17.97 -10.26
C THR A 147 -13.58 17.77 -9.17
N LEU A 148 -12.48 17.11 -9.54
CA LEU A 148 -11.37 16.84 -8.65
C LEU A 148 -10.44 18.05 -8.55
N ARG A 149 -10.37 18.68 -7.41
CA ARG A 149 -9.42 19.79 -7.18
C ARG A 149 -8.02 19.23 -6.88
N PRO A 150 -6.95 19.85 -7.43
CA PRO A 150 -5.59 19.53 -7.02
C PRO A 150 -5.42 19.65 -5.50
N GLY A 151 -4.67 18.72 -4.90
CA GLY A 151 -4.49 18.68 -3.45
C GLY A 151 -5.54 17.88 -2.67
N THR A 152 -6.69 17.53 -3.28
CA THR A 152 -7.70 16.69 -2.63
C THR A 152 -7.11 15.33 -2.26
N ILE A 153 -7.33 14.89 -1.03
CA ILE A 153 -6.88 13.59 -0.54
C ILE A 153 -7.87 12.51 -1.01
N ILE A 154 -7.38 11.58 -1.84
CA ILE A 154 -8.17 10.46 -2.35
C ILE A 154 -7.46 9.12 -2.09
N PRO A 155 -8.18 8.01 -1.99
CA PRO A 155 -7.57 6.69 -1.82
C PRO A 155 -6.62 6.34 -2.97
N LYS A 156 -5.48 5.73 -2.66
CA LYS A 156 -4.60 5.13 -3.67
C LYS A 156 -5.36 4.04 -4.43
N GLY A 157 -5.16 3.95 -5.75
CA GLY A 157 -5.97 3.08 -6.61
C GLY A 157 -7.26 3.70 -7.13
N SER A 158 -7.62 4.93 -6.70
CA SER A 158 -8.80 5.65 -7.20
C SER A 158 -8.75 5.84 -8.70
N VAL A 159 -9.92 5.75 -9.33
CA VAL A 159 -10.13 5.99 -10.75
C VAL A 159 -10.42 7.49 -10.94
N VAL A 160 -9.67 8.14 -11.82
CA VAL A 160 -9.84 9.56 -12.18
C VAL A 160 -10.23 9.65 -13.63
N ASP A 161 -11.36 10.31 -13.89
CA ASP A 161 -11.86 10.57 -15.23
C ASP A 161 -11.32 11.90 -15.74
N LEU A 162 -11.07 11.99 -17.03
CA LEU A 162 -10.52 13.20 -17.66
C LEU A 162 -11.39 13.66 -18.83
N THR A 163 -11.55 14.98 -18.94
CA THR A 163 -11.99 15.61 -20.19
C THR A 163 -10.78 16.14 -20.93
N VAL A 164 -10.65 15.76 -22.19
CA VAL A 164 -9.49 16.05 -23.04
C VAL A 164 -9.93 16.90 -24.24
N ALA A 165 -9.16 17.93 -24.52
CA ALA A 165 -9.37 18.81 -25.65
C ALA A 165 -9.19 18.09 -27.00
N SER A 166 -10.04 18.40 -27.98
CA SER A 166 -9.89 17.99 -29.36
C SER A 166 -10.22 19.15 -30.29
N THR A 167 -9.36 19.42 -31.27
CA THR A 167 -9.58 20.39 -32.33
C THR A 167 -10.40 19.81 -33.50
N ASP A 168 -10.65 18.50 -33.47
CA ASP A 168 -11.40 17.80 -34.51
C ASP A 168 -12.90 18.07 -34.37
N ARG A 169 -13.38 19.05 -35.11
CA ARG A 169 -14.76 19.50 -35.08
C ARG A 169 -15.76 18.44 -35.56
N SER A 170 -15.34 17.51 -36.40
CA SER A 170 -16.21 16.45 -36.93
C SER A 170 -16.77 15.52 -35.81
N LYS A 171 -16.13 15.49 -34.64
CA LYS A 171 -16.59 14.75 -33.48
C LYS A 171 -17.72 15.43 -32.70
N PHE A 172 -18.06 16.66 -33.03
CA PHE A 172 -19.03 17.50 -32.33
C PHE A 172 -20.08 18.11 -33.30
N PRO A 173 -20.91 17.29 -33.95
CA PRO A 173 -21.88 17.76 -34.94
C PRO A 173 -22.92 18.73 -34.36
N GLU A 174 -23.17 18.67 -33.06
CA GLU A 174 -24.05 19.60 -32.36
C GLU A 174 -23.57 21.06 -32.39
N LEU A 175 -22.29 21.33 -32.54
CA LEU A 175 -21.76 22.69 -32.66
C LEU A 175 -22.13 23.35 -34.00
N ASP A 176 -22.32 22.57 -35.05
CA ASP A 176 -22.72 23.06 -36.35
C ASP A 176 -24.24 23.36 -36.39
N SER A 177 -25.06 22.58 -35.67
CA SER A 177 -26.49 22.85 -35.54
C SER A 177 -26.78 24.15 -34.78
N MET A 178 -26.10 24.35 -33.63
CA MET A 178 -26.22 25.59 -32.83
C MET A 178 -25.82 26.83 -33.58
N ARG A 179 -24.80 26.75 -34.45
CA ARG A 179 -24.38 27.88 -35.32
C ARG A 179 -25.43 28.22 -36.37
N ASN A 180 -26.02 27.21 -36.99
CA ASN A 180 -27.07 27.42 -38.01
C ASN A 180 -28.33 28.03 -37.40
N ASP A 181 -28.72 27.63 -36.20
CA ASP A 181 -29.85 28.18 -35.46
C ASP A 181 -29.61 29.66 -35.10
N SER A 182 -28.38 30.00 -34.71
CA SER A 182 -27.98 31.37 -34.36
C SER A 182 -28.00 32.30 -35.60
N ILE A 183 -27.63 31.80 -36.79
CA ILE A 183 -27.64 32.56 -38.05
C ILE A 183 -29.08 32.79 -38.48
N ASN A 184 -29.96 31.82 -38.32
CA ASN A 184 -31.37 31.91 -38.69
C ASN A 184 -32.20 32.81 -37.75
N MET A 185 -31.70 33.17 -36.57
CA MET A 185 -32.32 34.08 -35.60
C MET A 185 -31.99 35.56 -35.83
N ILE A 186 -31.14 35.92 -36.79
CA ILE A 186 -30.87 37.32 -37.15
C ILE A 186 -32.04 37.75 -38.05
N PRO A 187 -32.96 38.64 -37.60
CA PRO A 187 -34.03 39.14 -38.46
C PRO A 187 -33.37 39.90 -39.60
N ASP A 188 -33.80 39.59 -40.84
CA ASP A 188 -33.42 40.31 -42.02
C ASP A 188 -33.78 41.79 -41.82
N LEU A 189 -32.81 42.61 -41.45
CA LEU A 189 -32.97 44.07 -41.42
C LEU A 189 -32.94 44.54 -42.90
N GLY A 190 -34.11 44.35 -43.55
CA GLY A 190 -34.34 44.88 -44.90
C GLY A 190 -33.94 46.34 -44.95
N ILE A 191 -32.89 46.61 -45.71
CA ILE A 191 -32.51 47.93 -46.19
C ILE A 191 -33.15 48.15 -47.59
#